data_e2ed9576095065f4d603231e8ffb1079
#
_entry.id   e2ed9576095065f4d603231e8ffb1079
#
_cell.length_a   1.000
_cell.length_b   1.000
_cell.length_c   1.000
_cell.angle_alpha   90.00
_cell.angle_beta   90.00
_cell.angle_gamma   90.00
#
_symmetry.space_group_name_H-M   'P 1'
#
loop_
_entity.id
_entity.type
_entity.pdbx_description
1 polymer ?
#
loop_
_entity_poly.entity_id
_entity_poly.type
_entity_poly.pdbx_seq_one_letter_code
_entity_poly.pdbx_strand_id
1 'polypeptide(L)'
;MDPQADGVPADFPPISGRMRGSNQSGLRAHNERTVLSLIRQHGELAKAEIARRTGLSAQTASVIMRALEAEELVLRDMPRRGRVGQPSIPMRLNPSGAFAFGLKIGRRSVELVLMDFLGVVRARERLTYAYPDVDLVLDFVRAAQPRVASAIDARLRLRIVGLGVAMPYEMWSWAEEIGAPAERMDAWRRVDIVAELVAITGLPVNLANDATAACAAENVFGATTSLDYVYFFVGAFVGGGIVMGGDLVTGRTGNAGALGSMPVPRAAREGVAGVRLDGF
;
A
#
# COMPACT_ATOMS: atom_id res chain seq x y z
N MET A 1 -30.31 -23.11 16.55
CA MET A 1 -28.95 -23.60 16.42
C MET A 1 -28.21 -22.54 15.63
N ASP A 2 -27.49 -21.71 16.33
CA ASP A 2 -26.82 -20.51 15.82
C ASP A 2 -25.40 -20.92 15.35
N PRO A 3 -25.00 -20.71 14.08
CA PRO A 3 -23.63 -20.98 13.68
C PRO A 3 -22.75 -19.80 14.11
N GLN A 4 -21.99 -20.02 15.17
CA GLN A 4 -20.90 -19.14 15.60
C GLN A 4 -19.94 -18.93 14.44
N ALA A 5 -19.79 -17.67 14.03
CA ALA A 5 -18.77 -17.20 13.13
C ALA A 5 -17.42 -17.17 13.87
N ASP A 6 -16.62 -18.21 13.67
CA ASP A 6 -15.28 -18.31 14.21
C ASP A 6 -14.30 -17.34 13.49
N GLY A 7 -13.84 -16.35 14.23
CA GLY A 7 -12.46 -15.92 14.33
C GLY A 7 -11.73 -15.40 13.10
N VAL A 8 -12.18 -14.27 12.50
CA VAL A 8 -11.25 -13.36 11.81
C VAL A 8 -10.73 -12.37 12.86
N PRO A 9 -9.42 -12.17 13.03
CA PRO A 9 -8.89 -11.15 13.94
C PRO A 9 -9.42 -9.78 13.50
N ALA A 10 -10.23 -9.16 14.34
CA ALA A 10 -10.99 -7.96 14.02
C ALA A 10 -10.23 -6.69 14.39
N ASP A 11 -8.97 -6.52 13.98
CA ASP A 11 -8.29 -5.23 14.14
C ASP A 11 -7.17 -5.05 13.10
N PHE A 12 -7.59 -4.86 11.83
CA PHE A 12 -6.69 -4.25 10.86
C PHE A 12 -6.91 -2.73 10.92
N PRO A 13 -5.88 -1.92 11.25
CA PRO A 13 -6.01 -0.49 11.10
C PRO A 13 -6.27 -0.18 9.62
N PRO A 14 -7.31 0.61 9.31
CA PRO A 14 -7.64 0.93 7.93
C PRO A 14 -6.47 1.67 7.26
N ILE A 15 -6.11 1.24 6.05
CA ILE A 15 -5.10 1.90 5.21
C ILE A 15 -5.55 3.34 4.87
N SER A 16 -6.86 3.61 4.88
CA SER A 16 -7.44 4.94 4.82
C SER A 16 -7.86 5.40 6.22
N GLY A 17 -7.03 6.21 6.85
CA GLY A 17 -7.34 6.80 8.15
C GLY A 17 -8.46 7.84 8.06
N ARG A 18 -9.73 7.45 8.07
CA ARG A 18 -10.80 8.34 8.52
C ARG A 18 -10.57 8.61 9.99
N MET A 19 -9.97 9.77 10.28
CA MET A 19 -9.79 10.24 11.64
C MET A 19 -11.14 10.49 12.30
N ARG A 20 -11.50 9.64 13.27
CA ARG A 20 -12.51 9.95 14.27
C ARG A 20 -11.86 10.80 15.35
N GLY A 21 -12.17 12.07 15.33
CA GLY A 21 -11.70 13.06 16.29
C GLY A 21 -10.65 14.01 15.73
N SER A 22 -11.01 15.29 15.55
CA SER A 22 -10.11 16.35 15.11
C SER A 22 -9.32 16.89 16.32
N ASN A 23 -8.24 16.20 16.70
CA ASN A 23 -7.22 16.88 17.46
C ASN A 23 -6.28 17.62 16.48
N GLN A 24 -5.64 18.70 16.92
CA GLN A 24 -4.77 19.53 16.08
C GLN A 24 -3.65 18.70 15.39
N SER A 25 -3.13 17.65 16.05
CA SER A 25 -2.08 16.79 15.50
C SER A 25 -2.58 15.96 14.30
N GLY A 26 -3.79 15.46 14.37
CA GLY A 26 -4.37 14.67 13.29
C GLY A 26 -4.73 15.51 12.07
N LEU A 27 -5.24 16.73 12.26
CA LEU A 27 -5.49 17.67 11.17
C LEU A 27 -4.18 18.07 10.48
N ARG A 28 -3.12 18.29 11.26
CA ARG A 28 -1.78 18.57 10.75
C ARG A 28 -1.26 17.42 9.88
N ALA A 29 -1.29 16.20 10.39
CA ALA A 29 -0.84 15.01 9.66
C ALA A 29 -1.67 14.76 8.37
N HIS A 30 -2.96 15.06 8.39
CA HIS A 30 -3.81 15.03 7.19
C HIS A 30 -3.34 16.06 6.15
N ASN A 31 -3.15 17.30 6.56
CA ASN A 31 -2.71 18.38 5.67
C ASN A 31 -1.31 18.11 5.09
N GLU A 32 -0.38 17.58 5.89
CA GLU A 32 0.97 17.18 5.44
C GLU A 32 0.88 16.08 4.36
N ARG A 33 0.05 15.06 4.56
CA ARG A 33 -0.21 14.01 3.55
C ARG A 33 -0.81 14.57 2.27
N THR A 34 -1.81 15.46 2.39
CA THR A 34 -2.43 16.12 1.23
C THR A 34 -1.40 16.90 0.42
N VAL A 35 -0.52 17.66 1.09
CA VAL A 35 0.54 18.42 0.43
C VAL A 35 1.55 17.49 -0.27
N LEU A 36 2.00 16.42 0.39
CA LEU A 36 2.93 15.45 -0.18
C LEU A 36 2.32 14.72 -1.39
N SER A 37 1.05 14.31 -1.31
CA SER A 37 0.33 13.68 -2.42
C SER A 37 0.20 14.63 -3.61
N LEU A 38 -0.10 15.89 -3.36
CA LEU A 38 -0.21 16.90 -4.41
C LEU A 38 1.14 17.14 -5.12
N ILE A 39 2.24 17.23 -4.36
CA ILE A 39 3.59 17.36 -4.94
C ILE A 39 3.94 16.10 -5.75
N ARG A 40 3.58 14.90 -5.27
CA ARG A 40 3.78 13.65 -5.99
C ARG A 40 3.09 13.67 -7.35
N GLN A 41 1.80 14.06 -7.40
CA GLN A 41 1.02 14.09 -8.64
C GLN A 41 1.55 15.07 -9.68
N HIS A 42 2.13 16.19 -9.23
CA HIS A 42 2.57 17.27 -10.13
C HIS A 42 4.09 17.34 -10.32
N GLY A 43 4.85 16.48 -9.63
CA GLY A 43 6.32 16.45 -9.64
C GLY A 43 6.96 17.57 -8.82
N GLU A 44 6.56 18.82 -9.01
CA GLU A 44 7.03 19.99 -8.28
C GLU A 44 5.96 21.07 -8.21
N LEU A 45 5.84 21.76 -7.09
CA LEU A 45 4.88 22.84 -6.89
C LEU A 45 5.45 23.97 -6.04
N ALA A 46 5.08 25.22 -6.39
CA ALA A 46 5.36 26.37 -5.54
C ALA A 46 4.38 26.45 -4.36
N LYS A 47 4.83 27.04 -3.23
CA LYS A 47 4.02 27.19 -2.01
C LYS A 47 2.64 27.85 -2.25
N ALA A 48 2.61 28.89 -3.10
CA ALA A 48 1.37 29.56 -3.44
C ALA A 48 0.39 28.66 -4.20
N GLU A 49 0.91 27.82 -5.09
CA GLU A 49 0.10 26.83 -5.83
C GLU A 49 -0.42 25.72 -4.92
N ILE A 50 0.39 25.25 -3.97
CA ILE A 50 -0.02 24.30 -2.95
C ILE A 50 -1.18 24.88 -2.13
N ALA A 51 -1.04 26.11 -1.62
CA ALA A 51 -2.10 26.79 -0.87
C ALA A 51 -3.40 26.85 -1.67
N ARG A 52 -3.33 27.28 -2.94
CA ARG A 52 -4.48 27.40 -3.82
C ARG A 52 -5.19 26.07 -4.09
N ARG A 53 -4.43 24.99 -4.34
CA ARG A 53 -4.98 23.67 -4.67
C ARG A 53 -5.54 22.94 -3.46
N THR A 54 -4.93 23.13 -2.28
CA THR A 54 -5.38 22.48 -1.04
C THR A 54 -6.46 23.25 -0.29
N GLY A 55 -6.72 24.51 -0.66
CA GLY A 55 -7.60 25.41 0.11
C GLY A 55 -7.00 25.87 1.44
N LEU A 56 -5.74 25.55 1.72
CA LEU A 56 -5.04 26.01 2.92
C LEU A 56 -4.68 27.49 2.82
N SER A 57 -4.64 28.18 3.98
CA SER A 57 -4.11 29.55 4.02
C SER A 57 -2.62 29.55 3.60
N ALA A 58 -2.15 30.64 3.00
CA ALA A 58 -0.74 30.80 2.62
C ALA A 58 0.21 30.62 3.82
N GLN A 59 -0.22 31.05 5.01
CA GLN A 59 0.53 30.85 6.25
C GLN A 59 0.60 29.38 6.64
N THR A 60 -0.52 28.65 6.63
CA THR A 60 -0.57 27.21 6.93
C THR A 60 0.28 26.40 5.95
N ALA A 61 0.13 26.64 4.65
CA ALA A 61 0.96 26.00 3.63
C ALA A 61 2.47 26.26 3.86
N SER A 62 2.84 27.51 4.21
CA SER A 62 4.23 27.85 4.52
C SER A 62 4.78 27.16 5.76
N VAL A 63 3.95 26.97 6.80
CA VAL A 63 4.36 26.23 8.01
C VAL A 63 4.58 24.77 7.70
N ILE A 64 3.63 24.13 7.00
CA ILE A 64 3.74 22.73 6.57
C ILE A 64 4.97 22.52 5.70
N MET A 65 5.15 23.35 4.68
CA MET A 65 6.29 23.21 3.77
C MET A 65 7.65 23.37 4.46
N ARG A 66 7.75 24.25 5.47
CA ARG A 66 8.98 24.36 6.27
C ARG A 66 9.23 23.12 7.15
N ALA A 67 8.17 22.54 7.72
CA ALA A 67 8.30 21.31 8.49
C ALA A 67 8.76 20.14 7.60
N LEU A 68 8.11 19.94 6.46
CA LEU A 68 8.48 18.89 5.49
C LEU A 68 9.90 19.07 4.94
N GLU A 69 10.35 20.32 4.77
CA GLU A 69 11.72 20.64 4.35
C GLU A 69 12.73 20.34 5.48
N ALA A 70 12.40 20.68 6.72
CA ALA A 70 13.26 20.39 7.89
C ALA A 70 13.39 18.88 8.14
N GLU A 71 12.35 18.12 7.85
CA GLU A 71 12.35 16.64 7.89
C GLU A 71 13.01 16.02 6.64
N GLU A 72 13.45 16.86 5.69
CA GLU A 72 14.05 16.45 4.41
C GLU A 72 13.12 15.57 3.55
N LEU A 73 11.80 15.68 3.71
CA LEU A 73 10.82 15.01 2.87
C LEU A 73 10.61 15.72 1.52
N VAL A 74 10.88 17.03 1.49
CA VAL A 74 10.85 17.85 0.27
C VAL A 74 12.13 18.63 0.10
N LEU A 75 12.49 18.91 -1.17
CA LEU A 75 13.66 19.69 -1.56
C LEU A 75 13.22 20.94 -2.32
N ARG A 76 13.93 22.03 -2.16
CA ARG A 76 13.80 23.21 -3.02
C ARG A 76 14.41 22.94 -4.39
N ASP A 77 13.70 23.32 -5.42
CA ASP A 77 14.22 23.34 -6.78
C ASP A 77 14.75 24.74 -7.17
N MET A 78 15.25 24.87 -8.39
CA MET A 78 15.76 26.14 -8.90
C MET A 78 14.65 27.21 -8.96
N PRO A 79 14.97 28.46 -8.58
CA PRO A 79 13.98 29.55 -8.68
C PRO A 79 13.53 29.75 -10.13
N ARG A 80 12.22 29.77 -10.34
CA ARG A 80 11.61 30.08 -11.63
C ARG A 80 11.18 31.54 -11.67
N ARG A 81 11.73 32.30 -12.62
CA ARG A 81 11.31 33.68 -12.87
C ARG A 81 10.03 33.66 -13.69
N GLY A 82 8.93 34.16 -13.13
CA GLY A 82 7.72 34.49 -13.86
C GLY A 82 7.85 35.79 -14.65
N ARG A 83 6.88 36.05 -15.54
CA ARG A 83 6.84 37.31 -16.33
C ARG A 83 6.72 38.58 -15.47
N VAL A 84 6.06 38.49 -14.31
CA VAL A 84 5.85 39.59 -13.34
C VAL A 84 5.79 38.96 -11.94
N GLY A 85 6.53 39.51 -10.98
CA GLY A 85 6.45 39.15 -9.57
C GLY A 85 7.74 38.53 -8.98
N GLN A 86 7.70 38.19 -7.68
CA GLN A 86 8.82 37.57 -6.98
C GLN A 86 9.09 36.15 -7.53
N PRO A 87 10.36 35.75 -7.73
CA PRO A 87 10.69 34.41 -8.18
C PRO A 87 10.05 33.34 -7.28
N SER A 88 9.35 32.39 -7.85
CA SER A 88 8.80 31.28 -7.10
C SER A 88 9.81 30.14 -7.04
N ILE A 89 9.98 29.54 -5.87
CA ILE A 89 10.85 28.37 -5.68
C ILE A 89 9.93 27.13 -5.57
N PRO A 90 9.91 26.28 -6.60
CA PRO A 90 9.16 25.04 -6.54
C PRO A 90 9.77 24.09 -5.50
N MET A 91 8.93 23.22 -4.95
CA MET A 91 9.33 22.16 -4.02
C MET A 91 8.99 20.82 -4.67
N ARG A 92 9.87 19.86 -4.56
CA ARG A 92 9.71 18.48 -5.05
C ARG A 92 9.94 17.49 -3.92
N LEU A 93 9.43 16.27 -4.07
CA LEU A 93 9.72 15.22 -3.09
C LEU A 93 11.22 14.86 -3.11
N ASN A 94 11.75 14.53 -1.94
CA ASN A 94 13.11 14.02 -1.80
C ASN A 94 13.10 12.50 -1.93
N PRO A 95 13.73 11.89 -2.96
CA PRO A 95 13.79 10.43 -3.08
C PRO A 95 14.34 9.74 -1.84
N SER A 96 15.29 10.38 -1.15
CA SER A 96 15.93 9.87 0.06
C SER A 96 15.23 10.33 1.36
N GLY A 97 14.05 10.94 1.27
CA GLY A 97 13.31 11.46 2.41
C GLY A 97 12.74 10.36 3.30
N ALA A 98 12.28 9.26 2.70
CA ALA A 98 11.81 8.07 3.39
C ALA A 98 12.01 6.84 2.50
N PHE A 99 12.04 5.67 3.15
CA PHE A 99 12.07 4.37 2.48
C PHE A 99 11.06 3.43 3.13
N ALA A 100 10.60 2.43 2.40
CA ALA A 100 9.77 1.37 2.94
C ALA A 100 10.14 0.03 2.32
N PHE A 101 9.99 -1.04 3.10
CA PHE A 101 9.97 -2.38 2.54
C PHE A 101 8.58 -2.72 2.01
N GLY A 102 8.55 -3.50 0.93
CA GLY A 102 7.36 -4.14 0.42
C GLY A 102 7.59 -5.65 0.35
N LEU A 103 6.73 -6.43 0.98
CA LEU A 103 6.76 -7.89 0.95
C LEU A 103 5.51 -8.39 0.22
N LYS A 104 5.69 -9.09 -0.89
CA LYS A 104 4.60 -9.82 -1.53
C LYS A 104 4.74 -11.31 -1.24
N ILE A 105 3.73 -11.90 -0.62
CA ILE A 105 3.61 -13.35 -0.44
C ILE A 105 2.58 -13.85 -1.44
N GLY A 106 3.04 -14.55 -2.46
CA GLY A 106 2.18 -15.05 -3.53
C GLY A 106 2.11 -16.58 -3.53
N ARG A 107 1.36 -17.12 -4.49
CA ARG A 107 1.13 -18.57 -4.63
C ARG A 107 2.41 -19.35 -4.90
N ARG A 108 3.37 -18.80 -5.65
CA ARG A 108 4.58 -19.48 -6.13
C ARG A 108 5.88 -18.76 -5.81
N SER A 109 5.80 -17.63 -5.13
CA SER A 109 6.99 -16.87 -4.75
C SER A 109 6.69 -15.87 -3.63
N VAL A 110 7.73 -15.56 -2.86
CA VAL A 110 7.81 -14.40 -2.00
C VAL A 110 8.82 -13.43 -2.57
N GLU A 111 8.52 -12.14 -2.48
CA GLU A 111 9.38 -11.06 -2.97
C GLU A 111 9.47 -9.96 -1.92
N LEU A 112 10.69 -9.54 -1.58
CA LEU A 112 10.98 -8.40 -0.72
C LEU A 112 11.65 -7.31 -1.55
N VAL A 113 11.13 -6.10 -1.48
CA VAL A 113 11.70 -4.92 -2.13
C VAL A 113 12.00 -3.82 -1.11
N LEU A 114 12.98 -2.97 -1.41
CA LEU A 114 13.17 -1.67 -0.78
C LEU A 114 12.78 -0.61 -1.80
N MET A 115 11.89 0.28 -1.40
CA MET A 115 11.36 1.34 -2.23
C MET A 115 11.69 2.70 -1.60
N ASP A 116 12.06 3.69 -2.43
CA ASP A 116 12.28 5.06 -1.98
C ASP A 116 10.97 5.87 -1.92
N PHE A 117 11.07 7.11 -1.49
CA PHE A 117 9.91 7.99 -1.30
C PHE A 117 9.18 8.34 -2.61
N LEU A 118 9.81 8.17 -3.77
CA LEU A 118 9.16 8.33 -5.08
C LEU A 118 8.50 7.05 -5.60
N GLY A 119 8.66 5.91 -4.92
CA GLY A 119 8.16 4.63 -5.36
C GLY A 119 9.14 3.84 -6.24
N VAL A 120 10.38 4.32 -6.38
CA VAL A 120 11.40 3.61 -7.16
C VAL A 120 11.96 2.46 -6.32
N VAL A 121 11.90 1.25 -6.87
CA VAL A 121 12.50 0.06 -6.25
C VAL A 121 14.02 0.16 -6.32
N ARG A 122 14.68 0.21 -5.16
CA ARG A 122 16.13 0.33 -4.99
C ARG A 122 16.83 -1.01 -4.93
N ALA A 123 16.16 -2.00 -4.37
CA ALA A 123 16.64 -3.38 -4.32
C ALA A 123 15.47 -4.35 -4.26
N ARG A 124 15.73 -5.58 -4.69
CA ARG A 124 14.74 -6.65 -4.75
C ARG A 124 15.41 -7.98 -4.51
N GLU A 125 14.77 -8.82 -3.69
CA GLU A 125 15.05 -10.24 -3.59
C GLU A 125 13.78 -11.06 -3.76
N ARG A 126 13.90 -12.22 -4.37
CA ARG A 126 12.78 -13.12 -4.64
C ARG A 126 13.20 -14.57 -4.40
N LEU A 127 12.29 -15.31 -3.78
CA LEU A 127 12.37 -16.77 -3.63
C LEU A 127 11.15 -17.41 -4.26
N THR A 128 11.35 -18.42 -5.09
CA THR A 128 10.28 -19.26 -5.66
C THR A 128 10.11 -20.53 -4.85
N TYR A 129 8.89 -21.02 -4.74
CA TYR A 129 8.54 -22.23 -4.01
C TYR A 129 7.37 -22.97 -4.66
N ALA A 130 7.16 -24.22 -4.29
CA ALA A 130 6.03 -25.01 -4.75
C ALA A 130 4.70 -24.51 -4.12
N TYR A 131 4.74 -24.11 -2.86
CA TYR A 131 3.63 -23.52 -2.10
C TYR A 131 4.19 -22.59 -1.01
N PRO A 132 3.41 -21.61 -0.54
CA PRO A 132 3.83 -20.67 0.49
C PRO A 132 3.84 -21.38 1.87
N ASP A 133 5.02 -21.77 2.33
CA ASP A 133 5.23 -22.28 3.68
C ASP A 133 5.58 -21.13 4.63
N VAL A 134 4.97 -21.08 5.83
CA VAL A 134 5.15 -19.97 6.79
C VAL A 134 6.62 -19.84 7.21
N ASP A 135 7.25 -20.95 7.62
CA ASP A 135 8.61 -20.92 8.12
C ASP A 135 9.59 -20.49 7.02
N LEU A 136 9.40 -21.01 5.82
CA LEU A 136 10.22 -20.65 4.65
C LEU A 136 10.09 -19.16 4.31
N VAL A 137 8.88 -18.58 4.39
CA VAL A 137 8.65 -17.14 4.15
C VAL A 137 9.33 -16.29 5.23
N LEU A 138 9.19 -16.66 6.51
CA LEU A 138 9.82 -15.92 7.60
C LEU A 138 11.36 -16.00 7.54
N ASP A 139 11.92 -17.17 7.24
CA ASP A 139 13.36 -17.34 7.07
C ASP A 139 13.90 -16.54 5.87
N PHE A 140 13.14 -16.50 4.76
CA PHE A 140 13.48 -15.65 3.64
C PHE A 140 13.55 -14.18 4.06
N VAL A 141 12.56 -13.66 4.80
CA VAL A 141 12.55 -12.26 5.23
C VAL A 141 13.74 -11.97 6.16
N ARG A 142 14.05 -12.84 7.14
CA ARG A 142 15.22 -12.69 8.02
C ARG A 142 16.53 -12.58 7.23
N ALA A 143 16.67 -13.39 6.20
CA ALA A 143 17.88 -13.40 5.37
C ALA A 143 17.93 -12.25 4.36
N ALA A 144 16.81 -11.89 3.72
CA ALA A 144 16.74 -10.91 2.63
C ALA A 144 16.75 -9.47 3.12
N GLN A 145 16.09 -9.18 4.26
CA GLN A 145 15.93 -7.81 4.76
C GLN A 145 17.25 -7.05 4.90
N PRO A 146 18.30 -7.57 5.56
CA PRO A 146 19.58 -6.85 5.69
C PRO A 146 20.29 -6.65 4.34
N ARG A 147 20.16 -7.62 3.40
CA ARG A 147 20.76 -7.52 2.07
C ARG A 147 20.07 -6.44 1.24
N VAL A 148 18.73 -6.44 1.23
CA VAL A 148 17.93 -5.43 0.52
C VAL A 148 18.17 -4.03 1.12
N ALA A 149 18.28 -3.92 2.45
CA ALA A 149 18.63 -2.66 3.12
C ALA A 149 20.04 -2.16 2.78
N SER A 150 20.96 -3.04 2.42
CA SER A 150 22.33 -2.67 2.06
C SER A 150 22.44 -1.89 0.76
N ALA A 151 21.39 -1.85 -0.05
CA ALA A 151 21.35 -1.07 -1.29
C ALA A 151 21.31 0.45 -1.07
N ILE A 152 21.12 0.90 0.17
CA ILE A 152 21.19 2.31 0.54
C ILE A 152 22.24 2.53 1.65
N ASP A 153 22.76 3.76 1.71
CA ASP A 153 23.72 4.15 2.73
C ASP A 153 23.22 3.85 4.14
N ALA A 154 24.15 3.47 5.04
CA ALA A 154 23.83 3.14 6.42
C ALA A 154 23.04 4.26 7.15
N ARG A 155 23.34 5.53 6.86
CA ARG A 155 22.63 6.69 7.42
C ARG A 155 21.17 6.76 6.97
N LEU A 156 20.89 6.35 5.72
CA LEU A 156 19.55 6.36 5.14
C LEU A 156 18.69 5.20 5.64
N ARG A 157 19.28 4.14 6.16
CA ARG A 157 18.53 3.00 6.73
C ARG A 157 17.66 3.42 7.92
N LEU A 158 18.05 4.48 8.64
CA LEU A 158 17.22 5.07 9.70
C LEU A 158 15.94 5.73 9.18
N ARG A 159 15.83 5.93 7.87
CA ARG A 159 14.64 6.47 7.21
C ARG A 159 13.74 5.39 6.61
N ILE A 160 13.99 4.11 6.93
CA ILE A 160 13.07 3.04 6.60
C ILE A 160 11.94 3.06 7.63
N VAL A 161 10.74 3.44 7.19
CA VAL A 161 9.61 3.76 8.08
C VAL A 161 8.67 2.59 8.36
N GLY A 162 8.78 1.49 7.59
CA GLY A 162 7.88 0.35 7.78
C GLY A 162 7.99 -0.71 6.69
N LEU A 163 7.16 -1.74 6.86
CA LEU A 163 6.99 -2.85 5.95
C LEU A 163 5.52 -2.96 5.52
N GLY A 164 5.24 -2.80 4.23
CA GLY A 164 3.94 -3.15 3.64
C GLY A 164 3.93 -4.60 3.21
N VAL A 165 2.91 -5.36 3.59
CA VAL A 165 2.74 -6.76 3.22
C VAL A 165 1.51 -6.91 2.34
N ALA A 166 1.69 -7.52 1.19
CA ALA A 166 0.63 -7.87 0.25
C ALA A 166 0.53 -9.38 0.14
N MET A 167 -0.59 -9.95 0.58
CA MET A 167 -0.82 -11.39 0.47
C MET A 167 -2.31 -11.68 0.28
N PRO A 168 -2.67 -12.79 -0.38
CA PRO A 168 -4.05 -13.23 -0.43
C PRO A 168 -4.56 -13.57 0.97
N TYR A 169 -5.84 -13.29 1.22
CA TYR A 169 -6.51 -13.78 2.40
C TYR A 169 -6.83 -15.28 2.23
N GLU A 170 -7.01 -15.98 3.33
CA GLU A 170 -7.47 -17.38 3.35
C GLU A 170 -6.58 -18.36 2.55
N MET A 171 -5.27 -18.12 2.50
CA MET A 171 -4.32 -19.02 1.82
C MET A 171 -4.41 -20.48 2.29
N TRP A 172 -4.90 -20.71 3.52
CA TRP A 172 -5.13 -22.06 4.05
C TRP A 172 -6.15 -22.86 3.25
N SER A 173 -7.08 -22.19 2.55
CA SER A 173 -8.09 -22.86 1.72
C SER A 173 -7.53 -23.41 0.39
N TRP A 174 -6.32 -23.09 0.01
CA TRP A 174 -5.76 -23.42 -1.30
C TRP A 174 -5.03 -24.75 -1.39
N ALA A 175 -4.93 -25.50 -0.27
CA ALA A 175 -4.11 -26.72 -0.19
C ALA A 175 -4.34 -27.69 -1.36
N GLU A 176 -5.61 -28.01 -1.63
CA GLU A 176 -5.97 -28.91 -2.72
C GLU A 176 -5.65 -28.32 -4.11
N GLU A 177 -5.99 -27.06 -4.32
CA GLU A 177 -5.84 -26.38 -5.61
C GLU A 177 -4.38 -26.22 -6.06
N ILE A 178 -3.45 -26.00 -5.10
CA ILE A 178 -2.03 -25.83 -5.39
C ILE A 178 -1.21 -27.10 -5.18
N GLY A 179 -1.84 -28.20 -4.75
CA GLY A 179 -1.18 -29.47 -4.44
C GLY A 179 -0.24 -29.37 -3.24
N ALA A 180 -0.58 -28.56 -2.24
CA ALA A 180 0.21 -28.38 -1.02
C ALA A 180 -0.27 -29.29 0.10
N PRO A 181 0.62 -29.70 1.06
CA PRO A 181 0.19 -30.40 2.26
C PRO A 181 -0.75 -29.53 3.09
N ALA A 182 -1.94 -30.07 3.42
CA ALA A 182 -2.99 -29.36 4.15
C ALA A 182 -2.48 -28.78 5.49
N GLU A 183 -1.67 -29.54 6.22
CA GLU A 183 -1.08 -29.13 7.51
C GLU A 183 -0.18 -27.88 7.37
N ARG A 184 0.58 -27.77 6.27
CA ARG A 184 1.45 -26.62 5.98
C ARG A 184 0.62 -25.39 5.63
N MET A 185 -0.43 -25.54 4.87
CA MET A 185 -1.33 -24.43 4.53
C MET A 185 -2.17 -24.00 5.73
N ASP A 186 -2.60 -24.93 6.59
CA ASP A 186 -3.35 -24.62 7.81
C ASP A 186 -2.52 -23.81 8.84
N ALA A 187 -1.20 -23.84 8.76
CA ALA A 187 -0.33 -22.98 9.58
C ALA A 187 -0.63 -21.49 9.40
N TRP A 188 -1.05 -21.05 8.20
CA TRP A 188 -1.45 -19.66 7.93
C TRP A 188 -2.67 -19.19 8.72
N ARG A 189 -3.52 -20.11 9.18
CA ARG A 189 -4.65 -19.82 10.07
C ARG A 189 -4.25 -19.45 11.48
N ARG A 190 -3.13 -20.01 11.93
CA ARG A 190 -2.67 -19.94 13.33
C ARG A 190 -1.59 -18.89 13.55
N VAL A 191 -0.89 -18.48 12.50
CA VAL A 191 0.20 -17.52 12.60
C VAL A 191 -0.33 -16.09 12.61
N ASP A 192 0.13 -15.29 13.53
CA ASP A 192 0.04 -13.82 13.43
C ASP A 192 1.25 -13.32 12.61
N ILE A 193 1.08 -13.31 11.30
CA ILE A 193 2.17 -12.91 10.38
C ILE A 193 2.64 -11.47 10.61
N VAL A 194 1.76 -10.59 11.09
CA VAL A 194 2.13 -9.21 11.41
C VAL A 194 3.06 -9.18 12.61
N ALA A 195 2.71 -9.87 13.69
CA ALA A 195 3.55 -9.95 14.90
C ALA A 195 4.92 -10.58 14.60
N GLU A 196 4.97 -11.66 13.81
CA GLU A 196 6.21 -12.31 13.39
C GLU A 196 7.11 -11.36 12.57
N LEU A 197 6.53 -10.64 11.62
CA LEU A 197 7.29 -9.70 10.79
C LEU A 197 7.74 -8.47 11.57
N VAL A 198 6.96 -7.98 12.54
CA VAL A 198 7.41 -6.95 13.49
C VAL A 198 8.60 -7.45 14.31
N ALA A 199 8.54 -8.67 14.82
CA ALA A 199 9.64 -9.27 15.59
C ALA A 199 10.93 -9.42 14.77
N ILE A 200 10.81 -9.77 13.48
CA ILE A 200 11.95 -9.92 12.56
C ILE A 200 12.56 -8.57 12.17
N THR A 201 11.71 -7.61 11.81
CA THR A 201 12.17 -6.36 11.16
C THR A 201 12.39 -5.21 12.13
N GLY A 202 11.74 -5.24 13.30
CA GLY A 202 11.71 -4.12 14.24
C GLY A 202 10.92 -2.90 13.73
N LEU A 203 10.15 -3.07 12.65
CA LEU A 203 9.43 -1.98 11.96
C LEU A 203 7.92 -2.14 12.11
N PRO A 204 7.15 -1.04 12.02
CA PRO A 204 5.71 -1.12 11.83
C PRO A 204 5.37 -1.92 10.57
N VAL A 205 4.40 -2.83 10.68
CA VAL A 205 3.94 -3.69 9.59
C VAL A 205 2.48 -3.39 9.25
N ASN A 206 2.20 -3.18 7.97
CA ASN A 206 0.85 -3.03 7.45
C ASN A 206 0.54 -4.17 6.48
N LEU A 207 -0.50 -4.94 6.76
CA LEU A 207 -0.97 -6.04 5.95
C LEU A 207 -2.18 -5.65 5.11
N ALA A 208 -2.18 -6.03 3.84
CA ALA A 208 -3.32 -5.87 2.94
C ALA A 208 -3.48 -7.11 2.05
N ASN A 209 -4.71 -7.32 1.57
CA ASN A 209 -4.93 -8.23 0.45
C ASN A 209 -4.11 -7.77 -0.77
N ASP A 210 -3.55 -8.69 -1.53
CA ASP A 210 -2.64 -8.38 -2.64
C ASP A 210 -3.31 -7.58 -3.77
N ALA A 211 -4.57 -7.87 -4.10
CA ALA A 211 -5.34 -7.09 -5.09
C ALA A 211 -5.68 -5.69 -4.56
N THR A 212 -6.02 -5.57 -3.27
CA THR A 212 -6.23 -4.28 -2.60
C THR A 212 -4.94 -3.47 -2.56
N ALA A 213 -3.80 -4.09 -2.26
CA ALA A 213 -2.49 -3.45 -2.29
C ALA A 213 -2.11 -2.97 -3.71
N ALA A 214 -2.44 -3.75 -4.74
CA ALA A 214 -2.24 -3.35 -6.14
C ALA A 214 -3.09 -2.12 -6.51
N CYS A 215 -4.36 -2.08 -6.07
CA CYS A 215 -5.22 -0.91 -6.23
C CYS A 215 -4.66 0.32 -5.50
N ALA A 216 -4.14 0.14 -4.27
CA ALA A 216 -3.49 1.21 -3.52
C ALA A 216 -2.25 1.75 -4.26
N ALA A 217 -1.46 0.87 -4.86
CA ALA A 217 -0.29 1.26 -5.65
C ALA A 217 -0.68 2.05 -6.90
N GLU A 218 -1.75 1.64 -7.61
CA GLU A 218 -2.29 2.39 -8.74
C GLU A 218 -2.80 3.76 -8.30
N ASN A 219 -3.49 3.85 -7.16
CA ASN A 219 -4.00 5.12 -6.63
C ASN A 219 -2.88 6.10 -6.25
N VAL A 220 -1.72 5.61 -5.79
CA VAL A 220 -0.61 6.46 -5.34
C VAL A 220 0.38 6.75 -6.46
N PHE A 221 0.69 5.77 -7.31
CA PHE A 221 1.78 5.82 -8.29
C PHE A 221 1.31 5.71 -9.74
N GLY A 222 0.04 5.35 -9.96
CA GLY A 222 -0.54 5.19 -11.30
C GLY A 222 -0.78 6.52 -12.00
N ALA A 223 -1.19 6.42 -13.26
CA ALA A 223 -1.45 7.58 -14.11
C ALA A 223 -2.91 8.03 -14.08
N THR A 224 -3.81 7.35 -13.37
CA THR A 224 -5.23 7.73 -13.32
C THR A 224 -5.43 9.06 -12.63
N THR A 225 -6.29 9.89 -13.20
CA THR A 225 -6.75 11.15 -12.60
C THR A 225 -8.18 11.04 -12.03
N SER A 226 -8.81 9.87 -12.18
CA SER A 226 -10.15 9.61 -11.65
C SER A 226 -10.09 9.49 -10.13
N LEU A 227 -11.00 10.19 -9.45
CA LEU A 227 -11.15 10.09 -7.99
C LEU A 227 -12.02 8.90 -7.58
N ASP A 228 -12.85 8.40 -8.49
CA ASP A 228 -13.77 7.28 -8.26
C ASP A 228 -13.56 6.24 -9.34
N TYR A 229 -13.15 5.03 -8.95
CA TYR A 229 -12.97 3.91 -9.87
C TYR A 229 -12.95 2.57 -9.16
N VAL A 230 -13.17 1.51 -9.93
CA VAL A 230 -12.97 0.13 -9.54
C VAL A 230 -11.74 -0.42 -10.26
N TYR A 231 -10.82 -0.98 -9.50
CA TYR A 231 -9.62 -1.63 -10.01
C TYR A 231 -9.85 -3.14 -10.05
N PHE A 232 -9.68 -3.75 -11.21
CA PHE A 232 -9.73 -5.20 -11.38
C PHE A 232 -8.31 -5.76 -11.50
N PHE A 233 -8.00 -6.69 -10.61
CA PHE A 233 -6.80 -7.49 -10.66
C PHE A 233 -7.14 -8.88 -11.20
N VAL A 234 -6.65 -9.20 -12.40
CA VAL A 234 -6.89 -10.48 -13.06
C VAL A 234 -5.61 -11.31 -12.98
N GLY A 235 -5.59 -12.27 -12.07
CA GLY A 235 -4.49 -13.19 -11.82
C GLY A 235 -4.96 -14.65 -11.88
N ALA A 236 -4.40 -15.51 -11.04
CA ALA A 236 -4.93 -16.86 -10.82
C ALA A 236 -6.36 -16.80 -10.26
N PHE A 237 -6.64 -15.78 -9.47
CA PHE A 237 -7.97 -15.39 -9.00
C PHE A 237 -8.26 -13.95 -9.43
N VAL A 238 -9.54 -13.63 -9.57
CA VAL A 238 -9.98 -12.26 -9.81
C VAL A 238 -10.20 -11.57 -8.47
N GLY A 239 -9.55 -10.44 -8.29
CA GLY A 239 -9.72 -9.57 -7.15
C GLY A 239 -9.77 -8.11 -7.58
N GLY A 240 -9.63 -7.19 -6.65
CA GLY A 240 -9.57 -5.78 -7.01
C GLY A 240 -9.52 -4.83 -5.82
N GLY A 241 -9.91 -3.61 -6.08
CA GLY A 241 -10.06 -2.56 -5.09
C GLY A 241 -11.04 -1.50 -5.56
N ILE A 242 -11.51 -0.71 -4.63
CA ILE A 242 -12.45 0.38 -4.85
C ILE A 242 -11.82 1.67 -4.35
N VAL A 243 -11.81 2.70 -5.19
CA VAL A 243 -11.39 4.05 -4.82
C VAL A 243 -12.60 4.96 -4.92
N MET A 244 -12.84 5.77 -3.89
CA MET A 244 -13.92 6.76 -3.84
C MET A 244 -13.40 8.06 -3.24
N GLY A 245 -13.61 9.16 -3.96
CA GLY A 245 -13.09 10.48 -3.57
C GLY A 245 -11.56 10.54 -3.48
N GLY A 246 -10.85 9.68 -4.22
CA GLY A 246 -9.40 9.56 -4.18
C GLY A 246 -8.87 8.66 -3.05
N ASP A 247 -9.75 8.15 -2.17
CA ASP A 247 -9.38 7.27 -1.06
C ASP A 247 -9.71 5.81 -1.37
N LEU A 248 -8.79 4.91 -1.01
CA LEU A 248 -9.00 3.47 -1.09
C LEU A 248 -10.06 3.03 -0.06
N VAL A 249 -11.11 2.36 -0.54
CA VAL A 249 -12.17 1.80 0.31
C VAL A 249 -11.79 0.37 0.66
N THR A 250 -11.43 0.12 1.92
CA THR A 250 -11.06 -1.22 2.40
C THR A 250 -12.25 -2.01 2.94
N GLY A 251 -13.34 -1.31 3.30
CA GLY A 251 -14.49 -1.93 3.97
C GLY A 251 -14.20 -2.29 5.43
N ARG A 252 -15.14 -2.97 6.07
CA ARG A 252 -15.04 -3.33 7.49
C ARG A 252 -14.00 -4.42 7.76
N THR A 253 -13.82 -5.34 6.84
CA THR A 253 -12.94 -6.51 6.96
C THR A 253 -11.66 -6.40 6.13
N GLY A 254 -11.37 -5.24 5.54
CA GLY A 254 -10.21 -5.06 4.67
C GLY A 254 -10.34 -5.69 3.28
N ASN A 255 -11.51 -6.25 2.93
CA ASN A 255 -11.73 -7.02 1.70
C ASN A 255 -12.87 -6.49 0.81
N ALA A 256 -13.03 -5.15 0.75
CA ALA A 256 -14.04 -4.53 -0.12
C ALA A 256 -13.84 -4.82 -1.61
N GLY A 257 -12.62 -5.17 -2.00
CA GLY A 257 -12.23 -5.52 -3.36
C GLY A 257 -12.38 -7.00 -3.72
N ALA A 258 -13.15 -7.81 -2.96
CA ALA A 258 -13.41 -9.22 -3.25
C ALA A 258 -14.35 -9.39 -4.48
N LEU A 259 -13.96 -8.83 -5.61
CA LEU A 259 -14.76 -8.76 -6.84
C LEU A 259 -14.93 -10.12 -7.52
N GLY A 260 -14.01 -11.08 -7.30
CA GLY A 260 -14.07 -12.41 -7.88
C GLY A 260 -15.33 -13.20 -7.51
N SER A 261 -15.91 -12.92 -6.34
CA SER A 261 -17.15 -13.56 -5.90
C SER A 261 -18.43 -12.93 -6.48
N MET A 262 -18.32 -11.85 -7.27
CA MET A 262 -19.48 -11.19 -7.87
C MET A 262 -20.17 -12.11 -8.89
N PRO A 263 -21.52 -12.27 -8.84
CA PRO A 263 -22.24 -12.99 -9.86
C PRO A 263 -22.25 -12.20 -11.16
N VAL A 264 -21.87 -12.84 -12.26
CA VAL A 264 -21.91 -12.26 -13.61
C VAL A 264 -23.01 -12.95 -14.42
N PRO A 265 -23.96 -12.18 -14.98
CA PRO A 265 -24.93 -12.77 -15.89
C PRO A 265 -24.21 -13.36 -17.11
N ARG A 266 -24.34 -14.66 -17.32
CA ARG A 266 -23.87 -15.28 -18.55
C ARG A 266 -24.77 -14.78 -19.69
N ALA A 267 -24.18 -14.25 -20.77
CA ALA A 267 -24.95 -13.88 -21.96
C ALA A 267 -25.84 -15.07 -22.38
N ALA A 268 -27.12 -14.80 -22.51
CA ALA A 268 -28.19 -15.80 -22.58
C ALA A 268 -27.88 -16.95 -23.55
N ARG A 269 -27.42 -18.06 -23.02
CA ARG A 269 -27.74 -19.39 -23.53
C ARG A 269 -28.75 -19.96 -22.54
N GLU A 270 -29.92 -20.27 -23.04
CA GLU A 270 -31.05 -20.78 -22.23
C GLU A 270 -30.57 -21.88 -21.28
N GLY A 271 -30.85 -21.73 -19.99
CA GLY A 271 -30.75 -22.75 -18.97
C GLY A 271 -29.48 -22.81 -18.11
N VAL A 272 -28.56 -21.84 -18.15
CA VAL A 272 -27.36 -21.88 -17.31
C VAL A 272 -27.37 -20.75 -16.25
N ALA A 273 -27.29 -21.13 -14.97
CA ALA A 273 -27.14 -20.20 -13.86
C ALA A 273 -25.90 -19.30 -14.02
N GLY A 274 -25.96 -18.08 -13.51
CA GLY A 274 -24.83 -17.14 -13.53
C GLY A 274 -23.54 -17.73 -12.96
N VAL A 275 -22.41 -17.32 -13.51
CA VAL A 275 -21.07 -17.76 -13.11
C VAL A 275 -20.43 -16.64 -12.28
N ARG A 276 -19.58 -16.98 -11.31
CA ARG A 276 -18.76 -16.01 -10.61
C ARG A 276 -17.60 -15.54 -11.49
N LEU A 277 -17.08 -14.33 -11.28
CA LEU A 277 -15.95 -13.79 -12.05
C LEU A 277 -14.67 -14.65 -11.97
N ASP A 278 -14.46 -15.35 -10.85
CA ASP A 278 -13.34 -16.27 -10.63
C ASP A 278 -13.56 -17.70 -11.19
N GLY A 279 -14.69 -17.93 -11.85
CA GLY A 279 -15.07 -19.20 -12.47
C GLY A 279 -14.89 -19.27 -13.99
N PHE A 280 -14.07 -18.36 -14.59
CA PHE A 280 -13.69 -18.37 -16.02
C PHE A 280 -12.33 -19.00 -16.24
#